data_738a4a2f601bd850cdc11889e7609cf1
#
_entry.id   738a4a2f601bd850cdc11889e7609cf1
#
_cell.length_a   1.000
_cell.length_b   1.000
_cell.length_c   1.000
_cell.angle_alpha   90.00
_cell.angle_beta   90.00
_cell.angle_gamma   90.00
#
_symmetry.space_group_name_H-M   'P 1'
#
loop_
_entity.id
_entity.type
_entity.pdbx_description
1 polymer ?
#
loop_
_entity_poly.entity_id
_entity_poly.type
_entity_poly.pdbx_seq_one_letter_code
_entity_poly.pdbx_strand_id
1 'polypeptide(L)'
;VLVVIEQIAAEQNIRIVWEKKEIIYRDLIGSPGYVKRVMMNILSNAVKYNRENGHIYLSCMEIPSEQPGMTTMEFICRDTGIGMTEEFQKHIFEPFAQEYTGSRTKFVGTGLGMAIARKLVEKMGGTITFESEKGVGTTFVIRVPFKIDLDADKREEQTDVSENSIKGLHILLAEDNELNMEIAEFVLQNEGADVTKAWNGQEA
;
A
#
# COMPACT_ATOMS: atom_id res chain seq x y z
N VAL A 1 2.44 -3.43 -3.80
CA VAL A 1 1.17 -3.43 -3.05
C VAL A 1 0.10 -4.11 -3.87
N LEU A 2 -0.18 -3.65 -5.08
CA LEU A 2 -1.31 -4.13 -5.88
C LEU A 2 -1.21 -5.62 -6.22
N VAL A 3 -0.09 -6.09 -6.70
CA VAL A 3 0.12 -7.51 -7.05
C VAL A 3 -0.24 -8.44 -5.90
N VAL A 4 0.19 -8.11 -4.67
CA VAL A 4 -0.14 -8.92 -3.48
C VAL A 4 -1.63 -8.88 -3.16
N ILE A 5 -2.25 -7.70 -3.26
CA ILE A 5 -3.69 -7.53 -2.99
C ILE A 5 -4.54 -8.20 -4.04
N GLU A 6 -4.14 -8.15 -5.32
CA GLU A 6 -4.84 -8.84 -6.43
C GLU A 6 -4.83 -10.35 -6.23
N GLN A 7 -3.70 -10.91 -5.77
CA GLN A 7 -3.60 -12.34 -5.47
C GLN A 7 -4.55 -12.74 -4.33
N ILE A 8 -4.55 -12.01 -3.21
CA ILE A 8 -5.43 -12.29 -2.06
C ILE A 8 -6.91 -12.10 -2.45
N ALA A 9 -7.23 -11.08 -3.25
CA ALA A 9 -8.58 -10.83 -3.74
C ALA A 9 -9.07 -11.96 -4.65
N ALA A 10 -8.20 -12.47 -5.53
CA ALA A 10 -8.53 -13.59 -6.43
C ALA A 10 -8.88 -14.86 -5.66
N GLU A 11 -8.20 -15.18 -4.56
CA GLU A 11 -8.49 -16.31 -3.69
C GLU A 11 -9.90 -16.26 -3.07
N GLN A 12 -10.48 -15.05 -2.95
CA GLN A 12 -11.82 -14.81 -2.43
C GLN A 12 -12.84 -14.47 -3.51
N ASN A 13 -12.49 -14.64 -4.79
CA ASN A 13 -13.30 -14.25 -5.94
C ASN A 13 -13.71 -12.76 -5.94
N ILE A 14 -12.92 -11.89 -5.36
CA ILE A 14 -13.14 -10.44 -5.33
C ILE A 14 -12.50 -9.83 -6.59
N ARG A 15 -13.28 -9.03 -7.32
CA ARG A 15 -12.79 -8.33 -8.52
C ARG A 15 -12.30 -6.94 -8.18
N ILE A 16 -11.05 -6.63 -8.55
CA ILE A 16 -10.49 -5.27 -8.46
C ILE A 16 -10.67 -4.57 -9.80
N VAL A 17 -11.24 -3.37 -9.77
CA VAL A 17 -11.50 -2.54 -10.96
C VAL A 17 -10.74 -1.23 -10.79
N TRP A 18 -9.84 -0.95 -11.74
CA TRP A 18 -9.12 0.31 -11.81
C TRP A 18 -9.83 1.32 -12.69
N GLU A 19 -10.19 2.45 -12.10
CA GLU A 19 -10.64 3.62 -12.83
C GLU A 19 -9.44 4.51 -13.11
N LYS A 20 -8.93 4.46 -14.35
CA LYS A 20 -7.81 5.31 -14.76
C LYS A 20 -8.29 6.76 -14.84
N LYS A 21 -7.59 7.66 -14.14
CA LYS A 21 -7.74 9.11 -14.25
C LYS A 21 -6.42 9.68 -14.77
N GLU A 22 -6.50 10.87 -15.33
CA GLU A 22 -5.31 11.56 -15.83
C GLU A 22 -4.47 12.07 -14.66
N ILE A 23 -3.16 11.79 -14.71
CA ILE A 23 -2.17 12.28 -13.76
C ILE A 23 -1.15 13.05 -14.58
N ILE A 24 -1.00 14.33 -14.28
CA ILE A 24 -0.11 15.25 -14.99
C ILE A 24 1.32 15.10 -14.50
N TYR A 25 1.50 15.14 -13.16
CA TYR A 25 2.83 15.03 -12.55
C TYR A 25 3.08 13.60 -12.06
N ARG A 26 4.07 12.93 -12.65
CA ARG A 26 4.43 11.55 -12.31
C ARG A 26 5.47 11.47 -11.22
N ASP A 27 6.34 12.47 -11.16
CA ASP A 27 7.49 12.53 -10.26
C ASP A 27 7.18 13.43 -9.08
N LEU A 28 7.02 12.81 -7.92
CA LEU A 28 6.59 13.45 -6.70
C LEU A 28 7.58 13.17 -5.57
N ILE A 29 7.86 14.20 -4.78
CA ILE A 29 8.71 14.07 -3.60
C ILE A 29 7.83 13.75 -2.38
N GLY A 30 8.09 12.61 -1.75
CA GLY A 30 7.34 12.15 -0.59
C GLY A 30 7.95 10.91 0.06
N SER A 31 7.17 10.26 0.93
CA SER A 31 7.57 9.01 1.57
C SER A 31 6.85 7.82 0.94
N PRO A 32 7.49 7.06 0.03
CA PRO A 32 6.87 5.91 -0.60
C PRO A 32 6.50 4.82 0.43
N GLY A 33 7.27 4.70 1.52
CA GLY A 33 6.97 3.77 2.60
C GLY A 33 5.67 4.10 3.35
N TYR A 34 5.38 5.39 3.57
CA TYR A 34 4.13 5.81 4.21
C TYR A 34 2.95 5.57 3.28
N VAL A 35 3.05 5.97 2.01
CA VAL A 35 2.01 5.72 1.00
C VAL A 35 1.73 4.21 0.89
N LYS A 36 2.78 3.40 0.74
CA LYS A 36 2.66 1.93 0.69
C LYS A 36 1.91 1.38 1.90
N ARG A 37 2.24 1.82 3.11
CA ARG A 37 1.61 1.32 4.34
C ARG A 37 0.16 1.76 4.50
N VAL A 38 -0.17 3.00 4.10
CA VAL A 38 -1.55 3.50 4.04
C VAL A 38 -2.38 2.64 3.09
N MET A 39 -1.89 2.47 1.85
CA MET A 39 -2.58 1.68 0.83
C MET A 39 -2.77 0.22 1.25
N MET A 40 -1.76 -0.41 1.85
CA MET A 40 -1.88 -1.78 2.38
C MET A 40 -2.99 -1.89 3.42
N ASN A 41 -3.08 -0.95 4.36
CA ASN A 41 -4.11 -0.98 5.40
C ASN A 41 -5.52 -0.83 4.81
N ILE A 42 -5.72 0.08 3.86
CA ILE A 42 -7.02 0.31 3.21
C ILE A 42 -7.40 -0.90 2.34
N LEU A 43 -6.51 -1.33 1.45
CA LEU A 43 -6.80 -2.40 0.49
C LEU A 43 -6.97 -3.76 1.17
N SER A 44 -6.16 -4.07 2.18
CA SER A 44 -6.33 -5.32 2.93
C SER A 44 -7.66 -5.34 3.68
N ASN A 45 -8.15 -4.21 4.19
CA ASN A 45 -9.47 -4.11 4.79
C ASN A 45 -10.58 -4.28 3.74
N ALA A 46 -10.45 -3.65 2.57
CA ALA A 46 -11.41 -3.78 1.47
C ALA A 46 -11.55 -5.23 0.98
N VAL A 47 -10.48 -6.02 0.99
CA VAL A 47 -10.54 -7.47 0.71
C VAL A 47 -11.12 -8.22 1.89
N LYS A 48 -10.57 -8.01 3.09
CA LYS A 48 -10.90 -8.75 4.31
C LYS A 48 -12.38 -8.67 4.69
N TYR A 49 -12.99 -7.49 4.53
CA TYR A 49 -14.38 -7.22 4.89
C TYR A 49 -15.31 -7.19 3.68
N ASN A 50 -14.84 -7.68 2.52
CA ASN A 50 -15.69 -7.84 1.35
C ASN A 50 -16.58 -9.08 1.45
N ARG A 51 -17.45 -9.20 0.48
CA ARG A 51 -18.28 -10.39 0.26
C ARG A 51 -17.62 -11.26 -0.80
N GLU A 52 -17.92 -12.53 -0.77
CA GLU A 52 -17.61 -13.42 -1.87
C GLU A 52 -18.23 -12.89 -3.19
N ASN A 53 -17.48 -12.92 -4.27
CA ASN A 53 -17.82 -12.32 -5.56
C ASN A 53 -18.05 -10.79 -5.53
N GLY A 54 -17.50 -10.10 -4.51
CA GLY A 54 -17.59 -8.65 -4.38
C GLY A 54 -16.62 -7.91 -5.30
N HIS A 55 -16.66 -6.58 -5.20
CA HIS A 55 -15.84 -5.69 -6.02
C HIS A 55 -15.09 -4.69 -5.15
N ILE A 56 -13.93 -4.28 -5.63
CA ILE A 56 -13.16 -3.16 -5.11
C ILE A 56 -12.86 -2.24 -6.29
N TYR A 57 -13.33 -1.00 -6.21
CA TYR A 57 -13.09 0.04 -7.22
C TYR A 57 -12.00 0.96 -6.69
N LEU A 58 -10.95 1.14 -7.48
CA LEU A 58 -9.81 1.96 -7.14
C LEU A 58 -9.67 3.09 -8.15
N SER A 59 -9.48 4.29 -7.68
CA SER A 59 -9.07 5.41 -8.53
C SER A 59 -7.97 6.22 -7.87
N CYS A 60 -7.13 6.82 -8.69
CA CYS A 60 -6.15 7.80 -8.29
C CYS A 60 -6.25 8.97 -9.25
N MET A 61 -6.41 10.16 -8.71
CA MET A 61 -6.51 11.37 -9.49
C MET A 61 -5.68 12.48 -8.87
N GLU A 62 -5.28 13.39 -9.70
CA GLU A 62 -4.56 14.58 -9.30
C GLU A 62 -5.54 15.75 -9.12
N ILE A 63 -5.39 16.45 -7.99
CA ILE A 63 -6.10 17.69 -7.70
C ILE A 63 -5.07 18.82 -7.72
N PRO A 64 -5.18 19.79 -8.64
CA PRO A 64 -4.28 20.93 -8.69
C PRO A 64 -4.23 21.66 -7.34
N SER A 65 -3.03 22.05 -6.92
CA SER A 65 -2.81 22.85 -5.72
C SER A 65 -2.69 24.34 -6.07
N GLU A 66 -3.21 25.21 -5.22
CA GLU A 66 -2.97 26.67 -5.35
C GLU A 66 -1.51 27.04 -4.98
N GLN A 67 -0.80 26.17 -4.30
CA GLN A 67 0.61 26.39 -3.93
C GLN A 67 1.52 26.01 -5.10
N PRO A 68 2.38 26.93 -5.59
CA PRO A 68 3.32 26.63 -6.66
C PRO A 68 4.25 25.46 -6.32
N GLY A 69 4.43 24.52 -7.26
CA GLY A 69 5.28 23.36 -7.11
C GLY A 69 4.70 22.26 -6.20
N MET A 70 3.42 22.34 -5.87
CA MET A 70 2.69 21.32 -5.11
C MET A 70 1.52 20.78 -5.93
N THR A 71 1.19 19.52 -5.69
CA THR A 71 -0.05 18.89 -6.17
C THR A 71 -0.64 18.02 -5.06
N THR A 72 -1.92 17.69 -5.15
CA THR A 72 -2.57 16.78 -4.21
C THR A 72 -3.01 15.53 -4.96
N MET A 73 -2.58 14.37 -4.47
CA MET A 73 -3.07 13.10 -4.99
C MET A 73 -4.26 12.64 -4.16
N GLU A 74 -5.37 12.35 -4.83
CA GLU A 74 -6.56 11.75 -4.24
C GLU A 74 -6.63 10.28 -4.64
N PHE A 75 -6.66 9.42 -3.62
CA PHE A 75 -6.89 7.98 -3.78
C PHE A 75 -8.28 7.64 -3.25
N ILE A 76 -9.05 6.94 -4.05
CA ILE A 76 -10.38 6.45 -3.67
C ILE A 76 -10.36 4.92 -3.73
N CYS A 77 -10.80 4.30 -2.63
CA CYS A 77 -11.02 2.86 -2.55
C CYS A 77 -12.47 2.63 -2.11
N ARG A 78 -13.30 2.09 -3.01
CA ARG A 78 -14.68 1.73 -2.74
C ARG A 78 -14.84 0.22 -2.81
N ASP A 79 -15.31 -0.40 -1.75
CA ASP A 79 -15.65 -1.81 -1.70
C ASP A 79 -17.17 -2.03 -1.65
N THR A 80 -17.59 -3.23 -2.02
CA THR A 80 -18.97 -3.70 -1.92
C THR A 80 -19.15 -4.66 -0.74
N GLY A 81 -18.37 -4.49 0.29
CA GLY A 81 -18.30 -5.37 1.44
C GLY A 81 -19.48 -5.26 2.40
N ILE A 82 -19.24 -5.68 3.63
CA ILE A 82 -20.26 -5.71 4.67
C ILE A 82 -20.63 -4.32 5.21
N GLY A 83 -19.83 -3.28 4.93
CA GLY A 83 -19.98 -1.95 5.48
C GLY A 83 -19.87 -1.93 7.01
N MET A 84 -20.08 -0.76 7.61
CA MET A 84 -19.94 -0.51 9.05
C MET A 84 -21.22 0.02 9.66
N THR A 85 -21.49 -0.34 10.93
CA THR A 85 -22.57 0.28 11.70
C THR A 85 -22.23 1.72 12.06
N GLU A 86 -23.23 2.59 12.21
CA GLU A 86 -23.04 3.99 12.63
C GLU A 86 -22.27 4.10 13.96
N GLU A 87 -22.44 3.15 14.86
CA GLU A 87 -21.72 3.10 16.13
C GLU A 87 -20.23 2.84 15.91
N PHE A 88 -19.87 1.85 15.08
CA PHE A 88 -18.47 1.52 14.80
C PHE A 88 -17.77 2.62 13.99
N GLN A 89 -18.48 3.32 13.11
CA GLN A 89 -17.93 4.44 12.32
C GLN A 89 -17.33 5.54 13.20
N LYS A 90 -17.86 5.76 14.41
CA LYS A 90 -17.34 6.77 15.36
C LYS A 90 -15.94 6.41 15.87
N HIS A 91 -15.59 5.14 15.83
CA HIS A 91 -14.38 4.58 16.46
C HIS A 91 -13.37 3.96 15.47
N ILE A 92 -13.67 3.93 14.16
CA ILE A 92 -12.84 3.23 13.16
C ILE A 92 -11.35 3.59 13.19
N PHE A 93 -11.03 4.83 13.55
CA PHE A 93 -9.64 5.30 13.64
C PHE A 93 -9.03 5.18 15.04
N GLU A 94 -9.75 4.66 16.02
CA GLU A 94 -9.21 4.41 17.35
C GLU A 94 -8.33 3.15 17.33
N PRO A 95 -7.22 3.14 18.08
CA PRO A 95 -6.42 1.94 18.23
C PRO A 95 -7.24 0.78 18.81
N PHE A 96 -7.04 -0.43 18.27
CA PHE A 96 -7.71 -1.66 18.67
C PHE A 96 -9.22 -1.71 18.37
N ALA A 97 -9.76 -0.74 17.65
CA ALA A 97 -11.16 -0.75 17.26
C ALA A 97 -11.47 -1.93 16.33
N GLN A 98 -12.47 -2.71 16.69
CA GLN A 98 -12.99 -3.83 15.89
C GLN A 98 -14.50 -3.89 16.04
N GLU A 99 -15.20 -4.10 14.93
CA GLU A 99 -16.65 -4.33 14.97
C GLU A 99 -16.93 -5.81 15.29
N TYR A 100 -17.54 -6.07 16.43
CA TYR A 100 -17.96 -7.41 16.81
C TYR A 100 -19.25 -7.79 16.07
N THR A 101 -19.14 -8.60 15.04
CA THR A 101 -20.31 -9.16 14.32
C THR A 101 -20.59 -10.59 14.80
N GLY A 102 -21.08 -10.77 16.02
CA GLY A 102 -21.61 -12.05 16.54
C GLY A 102 -20.68 -13.28 16.39
N SER A 103 -20.97 -14.36 17.07
CA SER A 103 -20.20 -15.59 17.20
C SER A 103 -19.44 -16.04 15.94
N ARG A 104 -18.09 -15.99 16.01
CA ARG A 104 -17.06 -16.33 15.03
C ARG A 104 -16.76 -15.23 14.00
N THR A 105 -16.09 -14.19 14.46
CA THR A 105 -15.32 -13.33 13.53
C THR A 105 -14.26 -14.17 12.83
N LYS A 106 -14.49 -14.51 11.55
CA LYS A 106 -13.50 -15.13 10.66
C LYS A 106 -12.24 -14.25 10.49
N PHE A 107 -12.25 -13.05 11.02
CA PHE A 107 -11.28 -11.99 10.70
C PHE A 107 -10.50 -11.58 11.94
N VAL A 108 -9.38 -12.27 12.19
CA VAL A 108 -8.41 -11.87 13.22
C VAL A 108 -7.61 -10.67 12.70
N GLY A 109 -7.57 -9.59 13.45
CA GLY A 109 -6.75 -8.42 13.15
C GLY A 109 -6.46 -7.66 14.44
N THR A 110 -5.41 -6.85 14.45
CA THR A 110 -5.00 -6.09 15.66
C THR A 110 -5.86 -4.85 15.92
N GLY A 111 -6.71 -4.42 14.96
CA GLY A 111 -7.43 -3.14 15.04
C GLY A 111 -6.54 -1.90 14.96
N LEU A 112 -5.27 -2.05 14.57
CA LEU A 112 -4.32 -0.93 14.49
C LEU A 112 -4.22 -0.32 13.08
N GLY A 113 -4.63 -1.05 12.04
CA GLY A 113 -4.40 -0.66 10.64
C GLY A 113 -4.97 0.72 10.29
N MET A 114 -6.21 1.01 10.67
CA MET A 114 -6.86 2.29 10.36
C MET A 114 -6.30 3.45 11.18
N ALA A 115 -5.98 3.23 12.45
CA ALA A 115 -5.30 4.23 13.29
C ALA A 115 -3.92 4.60 12.72
N ILE A 116 -3.16 3.59 12.25
CA ILE A 116 -1.86 3.81 11.60
C ILE A 116 -2.03 4.56 10.28
N ALA A 117 -2.99 4.15 9.44
CA ALA A 117 -3.27 4.81 8.16
C ALA A 117 -3.56 6.30 8.36
N ARG A 118 -4.46 6.65 9.31
CA ARG A 118 -4.79 8.03 9.65
C ARG A 118 -3.56 8.82 10.10
N LYS A 119 -2.78 8.29 11.05
CA LYS A 119 -1.56 8.97 11.52
C LYS A 119 -0.53 9.20 10.42
N LEU A 120 -0.36 8.26 9.50
CA LEU A 120 0.58 8.42 8.39
C LEU A 120 0.09 9.45 7.38
N VAL A 121 -1.21 9.48 7.07
CA VAL A 121 -1.82 10.48 6.19
C VAL A 121 -1.67 11.88 6.82
N GLU A 122 -2.01 12.04 8.10
CA GLU A 122 -1.84 13.30 8.84
C GLU A 122 -0.36 13.75 8.87
N LYS A 123 0.58 12.81 9.05
CA LYS A 123 2.02 13.09 9.00
C LYS A 123 2.51 13.56 7.63
N MET A 124 1.85 13.14 6.56
CA MET A 124 2.08 13.62 5.20
C MET A 124 1.34 14.93 4.88
N GLY A 125 0.66 15.53 5.85
CA GLY A 125 -0.15 16.75 5.67
C GLY A 125 -1.47 16.52 4.92
N GLY A 126 -1.89 15.27 4.82
CA GLY A 126 -3.09 14.86 4.09
C GLY A 126 -4.32 14.68 4.99
N THR A 127 -5.40 14.21 4.36
CA THR A 127 -6.67 13.89 5.01
C THR A 127 -7.15 12.51 4.57
N ILE A 128 -7.82 11.79 5.48
CA ILE A 128 -8.52 10.55 5.20
C ILE A 128 -9.96 10.68 5.69
N THR A 129 -10.89 10.42 4.80
CA THR A 129 -12.33 10.41 5.08
C THR A 129 -12.93 9.11 4.57
N PHE A 130 -14.13 8.80 5.02
CA PHE A 130 -14.86 7.62 4.54
C PHE A 130 -16.37 7.83 4.58
N GLU A 131 -17.07 7.04 3.79
CA GLU A 131 -18.51 6.84 3.83
C GLU A 131 -18.76 5.34 3.90
N SER A 132 -19.67 4.89 4.75
CA SER A 132 -19.99 3.48 4.88
C SER A 132 -21.45 3.28 5.26
N GLU A 133 -22.03 2.24 4.70
CA GLU A 133 -23.39 1.80 5.01
C GLU A 133 -23.37 0.30 5.23
N LYS A 134 -23.97 -0.12 6.37
CA LYS A 134 -24.05 -1.55 6.72
C LYS A 134 -24.83 -2.31 5.67
N GLY A 135 -24.21 -3.35 5.14
CA GLY A 135 -24.78 -4.16 4.09
C GLY A 135 -24.56 -3.65 2.66
N VAL A 136 -23.95 -2.49 2.46
CA VAL A 136 -23.67 -1.90 1.12
C VAL A 136 -22.18 -1.91 0.80
N GLY A 137 -21.33 -1.42 1.71
CA GLY A 137 -19.87 -1.34 1.56
C GLY A 137 -19.29 -0.08 2.18
N THR A 138 -18.03 0.19 1.81
CA THR A 138 -17.29 1.35 2.32
C THR A 138 -16.54 2.05 1.20
N THR A 139 -16.47 3.38 1.26
CA THR A 139 -15.65 4.22 0.39
C THR A 139 -14.68 5.01 1.23
N PHE A 140 -13.37 4.79 1.07
CA PHE A 140 -12.33 5.62 1.64
C PHE A 140 -11.82 6.63 0.61
N VAL A 141 -11.62 7.88 1.04
CA VAL A 141 -11.00 8.95 0.25
C VAL A 141 -9.78 9.46 1.00
N ILE A 142 -8.61 9.36 0.37
CA ILE A 142 -7.33 9.78 0.94
C ILE A 142 -6.77 10.88 0.05
N ARG A 143 -6.49 12.06 0.61
CA ARG A 143 -5.86 13.18 -0.07
C ARG A 143 -4.52 13.48 0.57
N VAL A 144 -3.46 13.46 -0.22
CA VAL A 144 -2.09 13.73 0.27
C VAL A 144 -1.45 14.77 -0.64
N PRO A 145 -0.98 15.91 -0.08
CA PRO A 145 -0.20 16.88 -0.83
C PRO A 145 1.21 16.36 -1.06
N PHE A 146 1.74 16.60 -2.26
CA PHE A 146 3.10 16.26 -2.63
C PHE A 146 3.78 17.46 -3.27
N LYS A 147 5.09 17.58 -3.05
CA LYS A 147 5.92 18.48 -3.83
C LYS A 147 6.20 17.83 -5.19
N ILE A 148 6.05 18.59 -6.26
CA ILE A 148 6.37 18.14 -7.63
C ILE A 148 7.89 18.13 -7.78
N ASP A 149 8.44 17.03 -8.31
CA ASP A 149 9.86 16.95 -8.65
C ASP A 149 10.09 17.47 -10.06
N LEU A 150 10.35 18.76 -10.17
CA LEU A 150 10.63 19.42 -11.45
C LEU A 150 12.00 19.10 -12.05
N ASP A 151 12.88 18.45 -11.29
CA ASP A 151 14.23 18.08 -11.70
C ASP A 151 14.38 16.58 -11.95
N ALA A 152 13.29 15.82 -11.95
CA ALA A 152 13.30 14.38 -12.19
C ALA A 152 13.89 14.05 -13.58
N ASP A 153 13.39 14.70 -14.63
CA ASP A 153 13.87 14.50 -16.01
C ASP A 153 15.38 14.75 -16.15
N LYS A 154 15.91 15.79 -15.47
CA LYS A 154 17.35 16.10 -15.50
C LYS A 154 18.19 15.05 -14.78
N ARG A 155 17.61 14.32 -13.83
CA ARG A 155 18.30 13.23 -13.14
C ARG A 155 18.29 11.95 -13.96
N GLU A 156 17.23 11.67 -14.71
CA GLU A 156 17.19 10.55 -15.66
C GLU A 156 18.22 10.73 -16.79
N GLU A 157 18.38 11.95 -17.32
CA GLU A 157 19.44 12.24 -18.31
C GLU A 157 20.85 12.10 -17.74
N GLN A 158 21.06 12.28 -16.43
CA GLN A 158 22.36 12.11 -15.76
C GLN A 158 22.60 10.69 -15.25
N THR A 159 21.56 9.86 -15.16
CA THR A 159 21.65 8.44 -14.78
C THR A 159 21.84 7.51 -15.97
N ASP A 160 21.98 8.03 -17.18
CA ASP A 160 22.60 7.27 -18.24
C ASP A 160 24.07 7.04 -17.85
N VAL A 161 24.36 5.78 -17.46
CA VAL A 161 25.67 5.27 -17.09
C VAL A 161 26.20 5.65 -15.70
N SER A 162 25.53 5.23 -14.65
CA SER A 162 26.25 4.38 -13.71
C SER A 162 25.35 3.16 -13.46
N GLU A 163 25.70 2.06 -14.10
CA GLU A 163 25.24 0.75 -13.70
C GLU A 163 25.49 0.63 -12.19
N ASN A 164 24.44 0.81 -11.38
CA ASN A 164 24.41 0.27 -10.04
C ASN A 164 24.31 -1.25 -10.18
N SER A 165 25.24 -1.80 -10.95
CA SER A 165 25.41 -3.22 -11.13
C SER A 165 25.98 -3.75 -9.83
N ILE A 166 25.28 -4.65 -9.20
CA ILE A 166 25.80 -5.41 -8.05
C ILE A 166 26.79 -6.48 -8.53
N LYS A 167 27.11 -6.50 -9.80
CA LYS A 167 28.03 -7.44 -10.42
C LYS A 167 29.41 -7.40 -9.76
N GLY A 168 29.82 -8.57 -9.25
CA GLY A 168 31.08 -8.73 -8.55
C GLY A 168 31.08 -8.24 -7.10
N LEU A 169 29.96 -7.80 -6.55
CA LEU A 169 29.83 -7.56 -5.11
C LEU A 169 29.70 -8.88 -4.36
N HIS A 170 30.39 -8.98 -3.23
CA HIS A 170 30.18 -10.05 -2.26
C HIS A 170 29.08 -9.66 -1.28
N ILE A 171 27.97 -10.40 -1.30
CA ILE A 171 26.79 -10.11 -0.49
C ILE A 171 26.60 -11.24 0.53
N LEU A 172 26.54 -10.90 1.82
CA LEU A 172 26.09 -11.81 2.86
C LEU A 172 24.56 -11.73 2.95
N LEU A 173 23.91 -12.85 2.63
CA LEU A 173 22.46 -13.00 2.71
C LEU A 173 22.10 -13.82 3.94
N ALA A 174 21.42 -13.18 4.92
CA ALA A 174 20.94 -13.85 6.13
C ALA A 174 19.41 -13.98 6.08
N GLU A 175 18.91 -15.21 6.02
CA GLU A 175 17.48 -15.53 5.94
C GLU A 175 17.24 -16.90 6.56
N ASP A 176 16.24 -17.05 7.42
CA ASP A 176 15.91 -18.28 8.12
C ASP A 176 14.89 -19.17 7.38
N ASN A 177 14.24 -18.63 6.36
CA ASN A 177 13.29 -19.35 5.51
C ASN A 177 13.98 -19.84 4.23
N GLU A 178 13.95 -21.15 3.99
CA GLU A 178 14.62 -21.79 2.86
C GLU A 178 14.15 -21.25 1.50
N LEU A 179 12.83 -21.07 1.31
CA LEU A 179 12.26 -20.56 0.06
C LEU A 179 12.65 -19.10 -0.19
N ASN A 180 12.65 -18.28 0.86
CA ASN A 180 13.07 -16.88 0.76
C ASN A 180 14.56 -16.78 0.44
N MET A 181 15.39 -17.64 1.07
CA MET A 181 16.82 -17.73 0.80
C MET A 181 17.09 -18.05 -0.67
N GLU A 182 16.42 -19.08 -1.22
CA GLU A 182 16.59 -19.49 -2.63
C GLU A 182 16.18 -18.39 -3.60
N ILE A 183 15.03 -17.71 -3.36
CA ILE A 183 14.55 -16.61 -4.20
C ILE A 183 15.53 -15.43 -4.18
N ALA A 184 15.97 -15.03 -2.99
CA ALA A 184 16.87 -13.88 -2.84
C ALA A 184 18.25 -14.18 -3.45
N GLU A 185 18.80 -15.39 -3.21
CA GLU A 185 20.05 -15.84 -3.83
C GLU A 185 19.96 -15.80 -5.37
N PHE A 186 18.89 -16.37 -5.94
CA PHE A 186 18.67 -16.39 -7.39
C PHE A 186 18.62 -14.99 -7.99
N VAL A 187 17.91 -14.06 -7.37
CA VAL A 187 17.83 -12.67 -7.85
C VAL A 187 19.19 -11.98 -7.80
N LEU A 188 19.93 -12.11 -6.69
CA LEU A 188 21.24 -11.47 -6.52
C LEU A 188 22.29 -12.04 -7.46
N GLN A 189 22.31 -13.36 -7.65
CA GLN A 189 23.22 -14.03 -8.56
C GLN A 189 22.92 -13.69 -10.03
N ASN A 190 21.66 -13.57 -10.42
CA ASN A 190 21.28 -13.14 -11.77
C ASN A 190 21.75 -11.71 -12.10
N GLU A 191 21.83 -10.85 -11.09
CA GLU A 191 22.39 -9.51 -11.20
C GLU A 191 23.93 -9.50 -11.11
N GLY A 192 24.54 -10.68 -10.98
CA GLY A 192 25.99 -10.89 -11.01
C GLY A 192 26.72 -10.70 -9.69
N ALA A 193 26.02 -10.74 -8.56
CA ALA A 193 26.64 -10.73 -7.24
C ALA A 193 27.13 -12.12 -6.82
N ASP A 194 28.18 -12.14 -6.00
CA ASP A 194 28.62 -13.34 -5.24
C ASP A 194 27.88 -13.38 -3.91
N VAL A 195 27.11 -14.45 -3.66
CA VAL A 195 26.28 -14.56 -2.46
C VAL A 195 26.82 -15.59 -1.50
N THR A 196 27.04 -15.16 -0.25
CA THR A 196 27.32 -16.05 0.90
C THR A 196 26.07 -16.16 1.74
N LYS A 197 25.61 -17.38 2.02
CA LYS A 197 24.39 -17.63 2.79
C LYS A 197 24.67 -17.77 4.27
N ALA A 198 23.81 -17.22 5.11
CA ALA A 198 23.72 -17.45 6.55
C ALA A 198 22.26 -17.74 6.91
N TRP A 199 22.02 -18.83 7.61
CA TRP A 199 20.67 -19.27 7.97
C TRP A 199 20.13 -18.63 9.26
N ASN A 200 20.99 -17.93 9.96
CA ASN A 200 20.65 -17.19 11.19
C ASN A 200 21.71 -16.13 11.50
N GLY A 201 21.43 -15.27 12.48
CA GLY A 201 22.31 -14.19 12.87
C GLY A 201 23.61 -14.63 13.59
N GLN A 202 23.80 -15.93 13.88
CA GLN A 202 25.06 -16.44 14.42
C GLN A 202 26.02 -16.88 13.30
N GLU A 203 25.48 -17.23 12.14
CA GLU A 203 26.24 -17.59 10.95
C GLU A 203 26.66 -16.35 10.14
N ALA A 204 25.92 -15.24 10.29
CA ALA A 204 26.21 -13.96 9.67
C ALA A 204 27.28 -13.18 10.44
#